data_599316c3e8a935d3cf4e1190ff109230
#
_entry.id   599316c3e8a935d3cf4e1190ff109230
#
_cell.length_a   1.000
_cell.length_b   1.000
_cell.length_c   1.000
_cell.angle_alpha   90.00
_cell.angle_beta   90.00
_cell.angle_gamma   90.00
#
_symmetry.space_group_name_H-M   'P 1'
#
loop_
_entity.id
_entity.type
_entity.pdbx_description
1 polymer ?
#
loop_
_entity_poly.entity_id
_entity_poly.type
_entity_poly.pdbx_seq_one_letter_code
_entity_poly.pdbx_strand_id
1 'polypeptide(L)'
;MKPIFDRGPSLPLRLFFALLASVGLITLDHYTSSSAQLRSYLTAAVSPLFYLANLPQDLMFGASEQFKSQQKILEENQTLKDTLLLQNGQLQRLQFLQQENDKLRALLGTSPVTEGQRLIAEVLAVYSHPFSHQVVLNKGSNDGVTEFQPVIDDQGVVGQVVSVGPSSSRALLISDNTHALAVRAERTGVRAIVEGLGQWDLLRVMHLPHSTDIREGDRLLTSGLDGRFPEGYPVAKV
;
A
#
# COMPACT_ATOMS: atom_id res chain seq x y z
N MET A 1 41.86 -0.32 -82.52
CA MET A 1 41.67 -0.92 -81.16
C MET A 1 42.93 -0.75 -80.40
N LYS A 2 42.97 0.14 -79.38
CA LYS A 2 44.16 0.37 -78.55
C LYS A 2 44.06 -0.57 -77.33
N PRO A 3 45.12 -1.29 -76.89
CA PRO A 3 45.09 -2.13 -75.72
C PRO A 3 45.17 -1.29 -74.45
N ILE A 4 44.28 -1.57 -73.52
CA ILE A 4 44.07 -0.89 -72.20
C ILE A 4 44.88 -1.64 -71.15
N PHE A 5 46.14 -1.92 -71.33
CA PHE A 5 47.00 -2.41 -70.20
C PHE A 5 48.27 -1.57 -70.18
N ASP A 6 48.22 -0.58 -69.29
CA ASP A 6 49.39 0.18 -68.89
C ASP A 6 50.18 -0.64 -67.89
N ARG A 7 51.47 -0.83 -68.14
CA ARG A 7 52.40 -1.63 -67.33
C ARG A 7 52.69 -0.87 -66.00
N GLY A 8 51.90 -1.12 -65.05
CA GLY A 8 52.30 -0.78 -63.66
C GLY A 8 53.52 -1.61 -63.22
N PRO A 9 54.33 -1.11 -62.28
CA PRO A 9 55.54 -1.80 -61.84
C PRO A 9 55.23 -3.23 -61.43
N SER A 10 56.10 -4.14 -61.88
CA SER A 10 55.93 -5.61 -61.77
C SER A 10 55.60 -6.02 -60.32
N LEU A 11 54.70 -6.96 -60.16
CA LEU A 11 54.25 -7.49 -58.86
C LEU A 11 55.42 -7.81 -57.92
N PRO A 12 56.54 -8.42 -58.39
CA PRO A 12 57.70 -8.69 -57.53
C PRO A 12 58.36 -7.41 -56.98
N LEU A 13 58.37 -6.30 -57.77
CA LEU A 13 58.93 -5.05 -57.31
C LEU A 13 58.13 -4.41 -56.17
N ARG A 14 56.78 -4.49 -56.25
CA ARG A 14 55.89 -4.05 -55.18
C ARG A 14 56.05 -4.87 -53.92
N LEU A 15 56.19 -6.20 -54.03
CA LEU A 15 56.45 -7.08 -52.92
C LEU A 15 57.80 -6.79 -52.28
N PHE A 16 58.85 -6.53 -53.08
CA PHE A 16 60.16 -6.19 -52.57
C PHE A 16 60.14 -4.89 -51.76
N PHE A 17 59.51 -3.82 -52.28
CA PHE A 17 59.34 -2.57 -51.54
C PHE A 17 58.50 -2.69 -50.30
N ALA A 18 57.43 -3.52 -50.32
CA ALA A 18 56.61 -3.76 -49.14
C ALA A 18 57.40 -4.53 -48.06
N LEU A 19 58.23 -5.49 -48.47
CA LEU A 19 59.07 -6.26 -47.58
C LEU A 19 60.21 -5.38 -46.95
N LEU A 20 60.81 -4.52 -47.78
CA LEU A 20 61.81 -3.58 -47.31
C LEU A 20 61.19 -2.51 -46.36
N ALA A 21 60.03 -2.00 -46.64
CA ALA A 21 59.27 -1.10 -45.76
C ALA A 21 58.90 -1.79 -44.43
N SER A 22 58.48 -3.06 -44.45
CA SER A 22 58.18 -3.85 -43.26
C SER A 22 59.41 -4.06 -42.37
N VAL A 23 60.53 -4.46 -42.96
CA VAL A 23 61.80 -4.62 -42.24
C VAL A 23 62.29 -3.26 -41.71
N GLY A 24 62.16 -2.18 -42.48
CA GLY A 24 62.48 -0.84 -42.04
C GLY A 24 61.61 -0.38 -40.85
N LEU A 25 60.35 -0.65 -40.86
CA LEU A 25 59.42 -0.37 -39.75
C LEU A 25 59.76 -1.20 -38.48
N ILE A 26 60.10 -2.47 -38.62
CA ILE A 26 60.48 -3.31 -37.51
C ILE A 26 61.83 -2.89 -36.89
N THR A 27 62.79 -2.48 -37.72
CA THR A 27 64.08 -1.96 -37.23
C THR A 27 63.92 -0.57 -36.58
N LEU A 28 63.08 0.27 -37.10
CA LEU A 28 62.72 1.58 -36.49
C LEU A 28 62.03 1.35 -35.16
N ASP A 29 61.11 0.41 -35.06
CA ASP A 29 60.42 0.08 -33.79
C ASP A 29 61.38 -0.47 -32.73
N HIS A 30 62.40 -1.24 -33.18
CA HIS A 30 63.40 -1.82 -32.28
C HIS A 30 64.48 -0.81 -31.79
N TYR A 31 64.82 0.18 -32.63
CA TYR A 31 65.86 1.17 -32.27
C TYR A 31 65.32 2.43 -31.59
N THR A 32 64.00 2.70 -31.69
CA THR A 32 63.40 3.88 -31.13
C THR A 32 62.58 3.55 -29.91
N SER A 33 63.16 3.77 -28.76
CA SER A 33 62.51 3.65 -27.43
C SER A 33 61.28 4.60 -27.26
N SER A 34 60.84 5.26 -28.35
CA SER A 34 59.71 6.21 -28.38
C SER A 34 58.37 5.57 -28.68
N SER A 35 58.26 4.25 -28.90
CA SER A 35 57.01 3.54 -29.16
C SER A 35 56.03 3.66 -27.96
N ALA A 36 56.56 3.77 -26.75
CA ALA A 36 55.74 3.98 -25.55
C ALA A 36 55.10 5.38 -25.54
N GLN A 37 55.79 6.40 -26.02
CA GLN A 37 55.25 7.77 -26.11
C GLN A 37 54.25 7.92 -27.25
N LEU A 38 54.48 7.27 -28.40
CA LEU A 38 53.51 7.28 -29.51
C LEU A 38 52.23 6.53 -29.15
N ARG A 39 52.31 5.41 -28.38
CA ARG A 39 51.15 4.72 -27.84
C ARG A 39 50.36 5.57 -26.83
N SER A 40 51.07 6.34 -25.98
CA SER A 40 50.38 7.23 -25.02
C SER A 40 49.66 8.39 -25.71
N TYR A 41 50.19 8.95 -26.80
CA TYR A 41 49.49 9.97 -27.61
C TYR A 41 48.32 9.41 -28.39
N LEU A 42 48.41 8.18 -28.91
CA LEU A 42 47.31 7.53 -29.60
C LEU A 42 46.19 7.12 -28.64
N THR A 43 46.52 6.62 -27.46
CA THR A 43 45.52 6.35 -26.41
C THR A 43 44.90 7.64 -25.86
N ALA A 44 45.67 8.70 -25.70
CA ALA A 44 45.16 10.02 -25.30
C ALA A 44 44.23 10.63 -26.34
N ALA A 45 44.48 10.42 -27.64
CA ALA A 45 43.62 10.89 -28.71
C ALA A 45 42.32 10.06 -28.88
N VAL A 46 42.32 8.81 -28.50
CA VAL A 46 41.14 7.91 -28.54
C VAL A 46 40.30 7.98 -27.26
N SER A 47 40.90 8.38 -26.14
CA SER A 47 40.23 8.55 -24.85
C SER A 47 38.97 9.43 -24.91
N PRO A 48 38.98 10.61 -25.55
CA PRO A 48 37.79 11.46 -25.63
C PRO A 48 36.67 10.84 -26.46
N LEU A 49 37.00 9.94 -27.42
CA LEU A 49 35.99 9.25 -28.21
C LEU A 49 35.20 8.22 -27.38
N PHE A 50 35.85 7.55 -26.42
CA PHE A 50 35.17 6.65 -25.47
C PHE A 50 34.27 7.41 -24.49
N TYR A 51 34.66 8.62 -24.08
CA TYR A 51 33.82 9.48 -23.28
C TYR A 51 32.56 9.95 -24.04
N LEU A 52 32.73 10.31 -25.31
CA LEU A 52 31.60 10.71 -26.17
C LEU A 52 30.67 9.54 -26.54
N ALA A 53 31.19 8.33 -26.63
CA ALA A 53 30.38 7.14 -26.94
C ALA A 53 29.53 6.65 -25.76
N ASN A 54 29.95 6.92 -24.51
CA ASN A 54 29.25 6.50 -23.29
C ASN A 54 28.30 7.59 -22.73
N LEU A 55 28.44 8.85 -23.17
CA LEU A 55 27.60 9.97 -22.71
C LEU A 55 26.11 9.89 -23.09
N PRO A 56 25.68 9.30 -24.22
CA PRO A 56 24.25 9.31 -24.56
C PRO A 56 23.40 8.31 -23.78
N GLN A 57 23.97 7.22 -23.29
CA GLN A 57 23.17 6.16 -22.65
C GLN A 57 22.71 6.56 -21.26
N ASP A 58 23.59 7.10 -20.41
CA ASP A 58 23.23 7.47 -19.02
C ASP A 58 22.30 8.69 -18.98
N LEU A 59 22.44 9.62 -19.91
CA LEU A 59 21.57 10.81 -20.01
C LEU A 59 20.17 10.46 -20.56
N MET A 60 20.07 9.49 -21.48
CA MET A 60 18.77 9.05 -22.02
C MET A 60 18.00 8.15 -21.05
N PHE A 61 18.68 7.28 -20.29
CA PHE A 61 18.04 6.44 -19.30
C PHE A 61 17.58 7.25 -18.08
N GLY A 62 18.38 8.15 -17.57
CA GLY A 62 18.00 9.03 -16.45
C GLY A 62 16.86 9.98 -16.77
N ALA A 63 16.81 10.55 -17.96
CA ALA A 63 15.71 11.41 -18.38
C ALA A 63 14.40 10.65 -18.57
N SER A 64 14.44 9.46 -19.17
CA SER A 64 13.22 8.66 -19.44
C SER A 64 12.57 8.12 -18.15
N GLU A 65 13.35 7.77 -17.14
CA GLU A 65 12.83 7.33 -15.84
C GLU A 65 12.23 8.51 -15.06
N GLN A 66 12.86 9.67 -15.09
CA GLN A 66 12.35 10.87 -14.43
C GLN A 66 11.04 11.36 -15.06
N PHE A 67 10.91 11.34 -16.38
CA PHE A 67 9.66 11.68 -17.07
C PHE A 67 8.53 10.68 -16.80
N LYS A 68 8.83 9.38 -16.76
CA LYS A 68 7.85 8.35 -16.39
C LYS A 68 7.40 8.48 -14.94
N SER A 69 8.31 8.80 -14.04
CA SER A 69 8.00 9.04 -12.62
C SER A 69 7.13 10.28 -12.45
N GLN A 70 7.40 11.37 -13.17
CA GLN A 70 6.60 12.57 -13.11
C GLN A 70 5.19 12.38 -13.69
N GLN A 71 5.05 11.68 -14.81
CA GLN A 71 3.74 11.33 -15.36
C GLN A 71 2.92 10.47 -14.38
N LYS A 72 3.55 9.45 -13.79
CA LYS A 72 2.90 8.60 -12.80
C LYS A 72 2.41 9.39 -11.58
N ILE A 73 3.22 10.31 -11.06
CA ILE A 73 2.83 11.18 -9.95
C ILE A 73 1.67 12.10 -10.34
N LEU A 74 1.65 12.62 -11.56
CA LEU A 74 0.55 13.45 -12.06
C LEU A 74 -0.76 12.64 -12.19
N GLU A 75 -0.69 11.43 -12.73
CA GLU A 75 -1.83 10.52 -12.83
C GLU A 75 -2.34 10.10 -11.44
N GLU A 76 -1.45 9.76 -10.51
CA GLU A 76 -1.82 9.47 -9.13
C GLU A 76 -2.45 10.70 -8.44
N ASN A 77 -1.91 11.89 -8.68
CA ASN A 77 -2.49 13.12 -8.13
C ASN A 77 -3.88 13.42 -8.69
N GLN A 78 -4.09 13.15 -9.98
CA GLN A 78 -5.42 13.26 -10.59
C GLN A 78 -6.39 12.23 -10.03
N THR A 79 -6.01 10.96 -9.97
CA THR A 79 -6.86 9.90 -9.40
C THR A 79 -7.18 10.14 -7.93
N LEU A 80 -6.22 10.64 -7.14
CA LEU A 80 -6.47 11.03 -5.76
C LEU A 80 -7.44 12.20 -5.65
N LYS A 81 -7.31 13.23 -6.50
CA LYS A 81 -8.26 14.37 -6.53
C LYS A 81 -9.65 13.92 -6.91
N ASP A 82 -9.78 13.07 -7.93
CA ASP A 82 -11.09 12.53 -8.35
C ASP A 82 -11.71 11.68 -7.24
N THR A 83 -10.90 10.86 -6.57
CA THR A 83 -11.36 10.09 -5.41
C THR A 83 -11.83 11.00 -4.26
N LEU A 84 -11.06 12.04 -3.96
CA LEU A 84 -11.45 13.03 -2.94
C LEU A 84 -12.75 13.75 -3.30
N LEU A 85 -12.97 14.12 -4.57
CA LEU A 85 -14.22 14.74 -5.02
C LEU A 85 -15.40 13.79 -4.84
N LEU A 86 -15.25 12.52 -5.22
CA LEU A 86 -16.30 11.51 -5.02
C LEU A 86 -16.59 11.28 -3.54
N GLN A 87 -15.58 11.15 -2.70
CA GLN A 87 -15.74 10.99 -1.26
C GLN A 87 -16.40 12.20 -0.61
N ASN A 88 -16.01 13.41 -0.99
CA ASN A 88 -16.65 14.64 -0.51
C ASN A 88 -18.13 14.70 -0.91
N GLY A 89 -18.48 14.29 -2.12
CA GLY A 89 -19.86 14.17 -2.55
C GLY A 89 -20.67 13.16 -1.72
N GLN A 90 -20.07 12.02 -1.39
CA GLN A 90 -20.69 11.03 -0.52
C GLN A 90 -20.87 11.55 0.91
N LEU A 91 -19.86 12.24 1.45
CA LEU A 91 -19.93 12.87 2.78
C LEU A 91 -21.05 13.92 2.85
N GLN A 92 -21.20 14.79 1.85
CA GLN A 92 -22.29 15.76 1.79
C GLN A 92 -23.66 15.07 1.77
N ARG A 93 -23.77 13.98 1.01
CA ARG A 93 -25.02 13.20 0.97
C ARG A 93 -25.33 12.54 2.31
N LEU A 94 -24.31 11.98 2.98
CA LEU A 94 -24.46 11.41 4.32
C LEU A 94 -24.90 12.47 5.33
N GLN A 95 -24.29 13.66 5.31
CA GLN A 95 -24.67 14.76 6.18
C GLN A 95 -26.14 15.19 5.94
N PHE A 96 -26.56 15.26 4.69
CA PHE A 96 -27.95 15.55 4.36
C PHE A 96 -28.91 14.50 4.93
N LEU A 97 -28.60 13.20 4.72
CA LEU A 97 -29.43 12.10 5.23
C LEU A 97 -29.45 12.06 6.77
N GLN A 98 -28.34 12.39 7.42
CA GLN A 98 -28.29 12.52 8.88
C GLN A 98 -29.21 13.63 9.36
N GLN A 99 -29.14 14.83 8.75
CA GLN A 99 -30.01 15.94 9.10
C GLN A 99 -31.48 15.60 8.89
N GLU A 100 -31.82 14.93 7.78
CA GLU A 100 -33.19 14.47 7.51
C GLU A 100 -33.65 13.44 8.56
N ASN A 101 -32.78 12.48 8.92
CA ASN A 101 -33.08 11.50 9.97
C ASN A 101 -33.32 12.18 11.32
N ASP A 102 -32.46 13.12 11.70
CA ASP A 102 -32.60 13.87 12.96
C ASP A 102 -33.90 14.70 12.98
N LYS A 103 -34.26 15.31 11.86
CA LYS A 103 -35.52 16.03 11.71
C LYS A 103 -36.72 15.09 11.83
N LEU A 104 -36.69 13.94 11.20
CA LEU A 104 -37.74 12.93 11.31
C LEU A 104 -37.87 12.40 12.74
N ARG A 105 -36.76 12.13 13.42
CA ARG A 105 -36.73 11.71 14.83
C ARG A 105 -37.29 12.79 15.75
N ALA A 106 -36.93 14.05 15.53
CA ALA A 106 -37.49 15.20 16.28
C ALA A 106 -39.01 15.30 16.13
N LEU A 107 -39.56 15.08 14.92
CA LEU A 107 -40.99 15.04 14.67
C LEU A 107 -41.67 13.87 15.36
N LEU A 108 -41.01 12.76 15.55
CA LEU A 108 -41.48 11.56 16.26
C LEU A 108 -41.27 11.67 17.77
N GLY A 109 -40.72 12.76 18.30
CA GLY A 109 -40.41 12.92 19.72
C GLY A 109 -39.30 12.00 20.27
N THR A 110 -38.47 11.44 19.39
CA THR A 110 -37.35 10.60 19.78
C THR A 110 -36.05 11.42 19.86
N SER A 111 -35.25 11.17 20.90
CA SER A 111 -33.93 11.84 21.08
C SER A 111 -33.00 11.57 19.92
N PRO A 112 -32.21 12.57 19.48
CA PRO A 112 -31.15 12.34 18.50
C PRO A 112 -30.11 11.38 19.05
N VAL A 113 -29.57 10.52 18.20
CA VAL A 113 -28.44 9.65 18.54
C VAL A 113 -27.20 10.54 18.61
N THR A 114 -26.72 10.82 19.80
CA THR A 114 -25.44 11.53 20.01
C THR A 114 -24.31 10.58 19.64
N GLU A 115 -23.64 10.82 18.52
CA GLU A 115 -22.36 10.14 18.26
C GLU A 115 -21.35 10.57 19.31
N GLY A 116 -20.87 9.62 20.10
CA GLY A 116 -19.85 9.86 21.11
C GLY A 116 -18.53 10.33 20.46
N GLN A 117 -17.74 11.07 21.23
CA GLN A 117 -16.41 11.49 20.83
C GLN A 117 -15.54 10.24 20.52
N ARG A 118 -14.98 10.18 19.32
CA ARG A 118 -14.09 9.08 18.90
C ARG A 118 -12.66 9.38 19.30
N LEU A 119 -11.98 8.40 19.87
CA LEU A 119 -10.57 8.46 20.26
C LEU A 119 -9.80 7.44 19.42
N ILE A 120 -8.70 7.87 18.83
CA ILE A 120 -7.80 6.97 18.08
C ILE A 120 -6.80 6.38 19.08
N ALA A 121 -6.70 5.05 19.11
CA ALA A 121 -5.77 4.31 19.94
C ALA A 121 -4.95 3.32 19.12
N GLU A 122 -3.74 3.04 19.58
CA GLU A 122 -2.85 2.03 18.99
C GLU A 122 -2.79 0.81 19.90
N VAL A 123 -2.63 -0.37 19.30
CA VAL A 123 -2.46 -1.61 20.02
C VAL A 123 -1.01 -1.74 20.47
N LEU A 124 -0.79 -1.73 21.78
CA LEU A 124 0.54 -1.91 22.40
C LEU A 124 0.93 -3.38 22.52
N ALA A 125 -0.03 -4.23 22.84
CA ALA A 125 0.20 -5.66 23.02
C ALA A 125 -1.07 -6.46 22.75
N VAL A 126 -0.88 -7.69 22.30
CA VAL A 126 -1.96 -8.66 22.10
C VAL A 126 -1.72 -9.81 23.07
N TYR A 127 -2.68 -10.07 23.96
CA TYR A 127 -2.67 -11.24 24.83
C TYR A 127 -3.51 -12.34 24.18
N SER A 128 -2.79 -13.31 23.65
CA SER A 128 -3.40 -14.50 23.04
C SER A 128 -3.23 -15.68 24.01
N HIS A 129 -4.16 -15.81 24.94
CA HIS A 129 -4.23 -16.98 25.81
C HIS A 129 -5.30 -17.93 25.25
N PRO A 130 -5.17 -19.26 25.37
CA PRO A 130 -6.17 -20.21 24.88
C PRO A 130 -7.59 -19.94 25.37
N PHE A 131 -7.75 -19.20 26.46
CA PHE A 131 -9.04 -18.91 27.10
C PHE A 131 -9.38 -17.42 27.15
N SER A 132 -8.54 -16.53 26.59
CA SER A 132 -8.83 -15.10 26.62
C SER A 132 -8.12 -14.35 25.50
N HIS A 133 -8.89 -13.64 24.69
CA HIS A 133 -8.42 -12.78 23.61
C HIS A 133 -8.55 -11.32 24.05
N GLN A 134 -7.44 -10.70 24.43
CA GLN A 134 -7.40 -9.31 24.89
C GLN A 134 -6.29 -8.52 24.18
N VAL A 135 -6.52 -7.24 24.03
CA VAL A 135 -5.52 -6.29 23.52
C VAL A 135 -5.31 -5.16 24.51
N VAL A 136 -4.10 -4.63 24.56
CA VAL A 136 -3.75 -3.42 25.32
C VAL A 136 -3.65 -2.25 24.36
N LEU A 137 -4.35 -1.17 24.70
CA LEU A 137 -4.39 0.08 23.95
C LEU A 137 -3.55 1.15 24.64
N ASN A 138 -2.94 2.06 23.89
CA ASN A 138 -2.11 3.18 24.36
C ASN A 138 -2.93 4.37 24.88
N LYS A 139 -4.19 4.16 25.22
CA LYS A 139 -5.11 5.16 25.73
C LYS A 139 -5.74 4.70 27.03
N GLY A 140 -5.84 5.61 28.02
CA GLY A 140 -6.34 5.31 29.34
C GLY A 140 -7.31 6.38 29.86
N SER A 141 -7.53 6.39 31.18
CA SER A 141 -8.42 7.35 31.84
C SER A 141 -7.98 8.80 31.62
N ASN A 142 -6.67 9.07 31.51
CA ASN A 142 -6.15 10.41 31.23
C ASN A 142 -6.57 10.92 29.83
N ASP A 143 -6.87 10.02 28.90
CA ASP A 143 -7.33 10.32 27.54
C ASP A 143 -8.88 10.32 27.44
N GLY A 144 -9.59 10.03 28.53
CA GLY A 144 -11.05 9.95 28.55
C GLY A 144 -11.63 8.58 28.24
N VAL A 145 -10.81 7.51 28.23
CA VAL A 145 -11.30 6.15 28.06
C VAL A 145 -12.06 5.70 29.31
N THR A 146 -13.20 5.05 29.08
CA THR A 146 -14.04 4.48 30.15
C THR A 146 -14.28 3.00 29.93
N GLU A 147 -14.61 2.27 31.01
CA GLU A 147 -15.01 0.86 30.91
C GLU A 147 -16.27 0.71 30.04
N PHE A 148 -16.38 -0.42 29.40
CA PHE A 148 -17.45 -0.78 28.47
C PHE A 148 -17.50 0.02 27.18
N GLN A 149 -16.52 0.87 26.90
CA GLN A 149 -16.42 1.62 25.66
C GLN A 149 -16.15 0.66 24.48
N PRO A 150 -16.87 0.77 23.36
CA PRO A 150 -16.64 -0.09 22.21
C PRO A 150 -15.32 0.24 21.53
N VAL A 151 -14.64 -0.78 21.02
CA VAL A 151 -13.45 -0.68 20.18
C VAL A 151 -13.84 -1.10 18.76
N ILE A 152 -13.56 -0.22 17.81
CA ILE A 152 -13.98 -0.35 16.42
C ILE A 152 -12.77 -0.08 15.52
N ASP A 153 -12.63 -0.82 14.43
CA ASP A 153 -11.66 -0.56 13.37
C ASP A 153 -12.36 -0.15 12.05
N ASP A 154 -11.62 -0.17 10.97
CA ASP A 154 -12.11 0.13 9.61
C ASP A 154 -13.05 -0.94 9.04
N GLN A 155 -13.06 -2.14 9.61
CA GLN A 155 -13.90 -3.26 9.19
C GLN A 155 -15.17 -3.42 10.05
N GLY A 156 -15.13 -2.96 11.31
CA GLY A 156 -16.26 -3.06 12.22
C GLY A 156 -15.89 -3.13 13.69
N VAL A 157 -16.67 -3.89 14.45
CA VAL A 157 -16.47 -4.05 15.89
C VAL A 157 -15.35 -5.03 16.18
N VAL A 158 -14.35 -4.58 16.95
CA VAL A 158 -13.21 -5.40 17.38
C VAL A 158 -13.42 -5.96 18.79
N GLY A 159 -14.00 -5.16 19.69
CA GLY A 159 -14.15 -5.56 21.08
C GLY A 159 -14.72 -4.46 21.98
N GLN A 160 -14.49 -4.61 23.28
CA GLN A 160 -14.97 -3.71 24.30
C GLN A 160 -13.89 -3.51 25.39
N VAL A 161 -13.73 -2.29 25.87
CA VAL A 161 -12.84 -1.99 26.99
C VAL A 161 -13.35 -2.65 28.27
N VAL A 162 -12.51 -3.46 28.93
CA VAL A 162 -12.85 -4.18 30.15
C VAL A 162 -12.07 -3.69 31.39
N SER A 163 -10.97 -2.96 31.16
CA SER A 163 -10.17 -2.42 32.27
C SER A 163 -9.43 -1.17 31.80
N VAL A 164 -9.44 -0.13 32.60
CA VAL A 164 -8.83 1.16 32.28
C VAL A 164 -7.77 1.50 33.34
N GLY A 165 -6.53 1.68 32.85
CA GLY A 165 -5.44 2.26 33.62
C GLY A 165 -5.25 3.74 33.30
N PRO A 166 -4.30 4.44 33.95
CA PRO A 166 -4.08 5.87 33.73
C PRO A 166 -3.70 6.22 32.27
N SER A 167 -2.79 5.46 31.67
CA SER A 167 -2.23 5.72 30.30
C SER A 167 -2.47 4.59 29.31
N SER A 168 -3.16 3.52 29.70
CA SER A 168 -3.45 2.38 28.87
C SER A 168 -4.76 1.73 29.28
N SER A 169 -5.40 1.01 28.38
CA SER A 169 -6.60 0.24 28.66
C SER A 169 -6.50 -1.16 28.08
N ARG A 170 -7.30 -2.09 28.58
CA ARG A 170 -7.45 -3.44 28.03
C ARG A 170 -8.83 -3.57 27.40
N ALA A 171 -8.85 -4.09 26.17
CA ALA A 171 -10.07 -4.43 25.47
C ALA A 171 -10.17 -5.95 25.29
N LEU A 172 -11.34 -6.48 25.55
CA LEU A 172 -11.74 -7.86 25.27
C LEU A 172 -12.25 -7.93 23.85
N LEU A 173 -11.70 -8.84 23.04
CA LEU A 173 -12.11 -8.99 21.64
C LEU A 173 -13.44 -9.74 21.51
N ILE A 174 -14.17 -9.48 20.42
CA ILE A 174 -15.44 -10.20 20.15
C ILE A 174 -15.24 -11.69 19.92
N SER A 175 -14.02 -12.12 19.57
CA SER A 175 -13.65 -13.54 19.43
C SER A 175 -13.45 -14.29 20.76
N ASP A 176 -13.38 -13.56 21.90
CA ASP A 176 -13.23 -14.17 23.22
C ASP A 176 -14.49 -14.95 23.62
N ASN A 177 -14.32 -16.13 24.22
CA ASN A 177 -15.42 -17.00 24.61
C ASN A 177 -16.32 -16.46 25.75
N THR A 178 -15.90 -15.38 26.39
CA THR A 178 -16.68 -14.68 27.43
C THR A 178 -17.39 -13.43 26.90
N HIS A 179 -17.15 -13.08 25.63
CA HIS A 179 -17.76 -11.90 25.02
C HIS A 179 -19.04 -12.28 24.27
N ALA A 180 -20.10 -11.54 24.53
CA ALA A 180 -21.37 -11.66 23.82
C ALA A 180 -21.87 -10.28 23.39
N LEU A 181 -22.44 -10.21 22.20
CA LEU A 181 -22.87 -8.97 21.55
C LEU A 181 -24.22 -9.12 20.89
N ALA A 182 -25.11 -8.16 21.12
CA ALA A 182 -26.41 -8.10 20.46
C ALA A 182 -26.28 -7.57 19.02
N VAL A 183 -26.72 -8.36 18.05
CA VAL A 183 -26.64 -8.04 16.62
C VAL A 183 -28.02 -8.06 15.97
N ARG A 184 -28.07 -7.49 14.76
CA ARG A 184 -29.21 -7.64 13.85
C ARG A 184 -28.73 -7.99 12.44
N ALA A 185 -29.49 -8.80 11.74
CA ALA A 185 -29.24 -9.06 10.32
C ALA A 185 -29.60 -7.80 9.51
N GLU A 186 -28.69 -7.34 8.65
CA GLU A 186 -28.89 -6.12 7.84
C GLU A 186 -30.11 -6.26 6.90
N ARG A 187 -30.27 -7.44 6.27
CA ARG A 187 -31.32 -7.70 5.29
C ARG A 187 -32.72 -7.81 5.89
N THR A 188 -32.86 -8.50 7.01
CA THR A 188 -34.16 -8.86 7.59
C THR A 188 -34.52 -8.08 8.86
N GLY A 189 -33.54 -7.41 9.48
CA GLY A 189 -33.70 -6.77 10.78
C GLY A 189 -33.85 -7.76 11.94
N VAL A 190 -33.70 -9.05 11.71
CA VAL A 190 -33.77 -10.11 12.74
C VAL A 190 -32.66 -9.88 13.76
N ARG A 191 -33.02 -9.89 15.02
CA ARG A 191 -32.11 -9.70 16.14
C ARG A 191 -31.64 -11.04 16.68
N ALA A 192 -30.35 -11.09 17.03
CA ALA A 192 -29.71 -12.28 17.60
C ALA A 192 -28.62 -11.86 18.59
N ILE A 193 -28.07 -12.82 19.29
CA ILE A 193 -26.86 -12.64 20.10
C ILE A 193 -25.76 -13.45 19.45
N VAL A 194 -24.58 -12.84 19.29
CA VAL A 194 -23.36 -13.53 18.88
C VAL A 194 -22.41 -13.64 20.05
N GLU A 195 -21.73 -14.77 20.14
CA GLU A 195 -20.79 -15.14 21.18
C GLU A 195 -19.45 -15.53 20.54
N GLY A 196 -18.34 -15.12 21.12
CA GLY A 196 -17.02 -15.58 20.73
C GLY A 196 -16.81 -17.05 21.04
N LEU A 197 -16.02 -17.73 20.24
CA LEU A 197 -15.69 -19.15 20.42
C LEU A 197 -14.27 -19.39 20.91
N GLY A 198 -13.49 -18.32 21.19
CA GLY A 198 -12.05 -18.43 21.40
C GLY A 198 -11.28 -18.76 20.11
N GLN A 199 -11.88 -18.51 18.95
CA GLN A 199 -11.28 -18.60 17.62
C GLN A 199 -11.32 -17.22 16.96
N TRP A 200 -10.27 -16.87 16.23
CA TRP A 200 -10.10 -15.50 15.73
C TRP A 200 -11.11 -15.09 14.65
N ASP A 201 -11.62 -16.05 13.91
CA ASP A 201 -12.42 -15.88 12.70
C ASP A 201 -13.85 -16.38 12.82
N LEU A 202 -14.24 -16.94 13.97
CA LEU A 202 -15.55 -17.53 14.15
C LEU A 202 -16.29 -17.00 15.38
N LEU A 203 -17.55 -16.63 15.15
CA LEU A 203 -18.52 -16.30 16.18
C LEU A 203 -19.70 -17.28 16.09
N ARG A 204 -20.35 -17.54 17.20
CA ARG A 204 -21.56 -18.36 17.26
C ARG A 204 -22.79 -17.48 17.40
N VAL A 205 -23.78 -17.70 16.60
CA VAL A 205 -25.09 -17.08 16.77
C VAL A 205 -25.92 -17.90 17.75
N MET A 206 -26.41 -17.26 18.80
CA MET A 206 -27.16 -17.88 19.88
C MET A 206 -28.67 -17.58 19.77
N HIS A 207 -29.48 -18.46 20.35
CA HIS A 207 -30.91 -18.24 20.56
C HIS A 207 -31.71 -17.89 19.29
N LEU A 208 -31.35 -18.50 18.14
CA LEU A 208 -32.14 -18.37 16.94
C LEU A 208 -33.31 -19.39 16.91
N PRO A 209 -34.56 -18.95 16.77
CA PRO A 209 -35.65 -19.82 16.41
C PRO A 209 -35.41 -20.51 15.06
N HIS A 210 -35.80 -21.76 14.90
CA HIS A 210 -35.64 -22.49 13.62
C HIS A 210 -36.37 -21.88 12.42
N SER A 211 -37.34 -20.98 12.67
CA SER A 211 -38.10 -20.27 11.63
C SER A 211 -37.47 -18.95 11.21
N THR A 212 -36.27 -18.65 11.69
CA THR A 212 -35.61 -17.34 11.47
C THR A 212 -35.02 -17.25 10.05
N ASP A 213 -35.37 -16.20 9.32
CA ASP A 213 -34.80 -15.93 7.98
C ASP A 213 -33.42 -15.28 8.10
N ILE A 214 -32.42 -16.08 8.44
CA ILE A 214 -31.00 -15.76 8.33
C ILE A 214 -30.38 -16.73 7.33
N ARG A 215 -29.61 -16.19 6.37
CA ARG A 215 -29.01 -16.95 5.28
C ARG A 215 -27.51 -16.74 5.22
N GLU A 216 -26.82 -17.68 4.64
CA GLU A 216 -25.41 -17.54 4.32
C GLU A 216 -25.20 -16.30 3.43
N GLY A 217 -24.22 -15.48 3.79
CA GLY A 217 -23.94 -14.20 3.14
C GLY A 217 -24.58 -12.99 3.83
N ASP A 218 -25.54 -13.16 4.75
CA ASP A 218 -26.12 -12.03 5.49
C ASP A 218 -25.07 -11.35 6.38
N ARG A 219 -25.08 -10.02 6.40
CA ARG A 219 -24.24 -9.22 7.28
C ARG A 219 -24.95 -9.00 8.61
N LEU A 220 -24.22 -9.19 9.69
CA LEU A 220 -24.67 -8.93 11.04
C LEU A 220 -24.07 -7.60 11.51
N LEU A 221 -24.93 -6.68 11.92
CA LEU A 221 -24.58 -5.37 12.44
C LEU A 221 -24.93 -5.30 13.92
N THR A 222 -24.28 -4.40 14.66
CA THR A 222 -24.68 -4.10 16.05
C THR A 222 -26.14 -3.65 16.11
N SER A 223 -26.88 -4.12 17.10
CA SER A 223 -28.32 -3.78 17.26
C SER A 223 -28.58 -2.54 18.12
N GLY A 224 -27.56 -2.05 18.85
CA GLY A 224 -27.71 -0.95 19.80
C GLY A 224 -28.54 -1.25 21.06
N LEU A 225 -29.06 -2.48 21.22
CA LEU A 225 -29.97 -2.83 22.32
C LEU A 225 -29.34 -2.90 23.68
N ASP A 226 -28.07 -3.22 23.75
CA ASP A 226 -27.30 -3.29 25.00
C ASP A 226 -26.87 -1.90 25.53
N GLY A 227 -27.07 -0.85 24.74
CA GLY A 227 -26.66 0.50 25.06
C GLY A 227 -25.15 0.73 25.12
N ARG A 228 -24.33 -0.33 24.83
CA ARG A 228 -22.86 -0.30 24.87
C ARG A 228 -22.28 -0.08 23.49
N PHE A 229 -22.82 -0.78 22.51
CA PHE A 229 -22.39 -0.66 21.12
C PHE A 229 -23.33 0.25 20.35
N PRO A 230 -22.82 1.23 19.60
CA PRO A 230 -23.67 2.04 18.74
C PRO A 230 -24.25 1.15 17.64
N GLU A 231 -25.48 1.45 17.22
CA GLU A 231 -26.22 0.67 16.23
C GLU A 231 -25.60 0.82 14.84
N GLY A 232 -25.57 -0.29 14.07
CA GLY A 232 -25.25 -0.28 12.64
C GLY A 232 -23.78 -0.57 12.28
N TYR A 233 -22.92 -0.92 13.23
CA TYR A 233 -21.54 -1.28 12.94
C TYR A 233 -21.44 -2.76 12.53
N PRO A 234 -20.64 -3.10 11.49
CA PRO A 234 -20.40 -4.48 11.09
C PRO A 234 -19.78 -5.30 12.22
N VAL A 235 -20.24 -6.57 12.36
CA VAL A 235 -19.74 -7.53 13.36
C VAL A 235 -19.23 -8.78 12.67
N ALA A 236 -20.05 -9.38 11.81
CA ALA A 236 -19.72 -10.63 11.15
C ALA A 236 -20.55 -10.82 9.86
N LYS A 237 -20.19 -11.83 9.10
CA LYS A 237 -20.92 -12.33 7.95
C LYS A 237 -21.28 -13.80 8.19
N VAL A 238 -22.52 -14.14 7.96
CA VAL A 238 -23.01 -15.51 8.08
C VAL A 238 -22.45 -16.39 6.95
#